data_bdab41370ca46b188a1539ac51a4193d
#
_entry.id   bdab41370ca46b188a1539ac51a4193d
#
_cell.length_a   1.000
_cell.length_b   1.000
_cell.length_c   1.000
_cell.angle_alpha   90.00
_cell.angle_beta   90.00
_cell.angle_gamma   90.00
#
_symmetry.space_group_name_H-M   'P 1'
#
loop_
_entity.id
_entity.type
_entity.pdbx_description
1 polymer ?
#
loop_
_entity_poly.entity_id
_entity_poly.type
_entity_poly.pdbx_seq_one_letter_code
_entity_poly.pdbx_strand_id
1 'polypeptide(L)'
;MQNQANISVQSPKQGIRAAMLSYFERHPVLSAVIVFLVYLPTATLFGLAAKAIFPQYQPDFIALIGMSVVVALVLSVLGWWKEAGFNLPTEWRDSRLVIIPFLVVLGLPFLRGIKANDAGTLVYLVIGYALTGFMEEGLMRGVVLRVLKPIGTTRSVVISSLLFGLMHIGNLLYRNPFIVFAQMIGAFVHGIGLSAIRLRTNTIWVPVILHGLHDLALKYTNFPAIPLDVVQVTLLMIYGIYLLRGWKAPEVTAA
;
A
#
# COMPACT_ATOMS: atom_id res chain seq x y z
N MET A 1 0.07 -50.19 -31.71
CA MET A 1 -0.35 -49.41 -30.56
C MET A 1 0.79 -48.44 -30.21
N GLN A 2 0.75 -47.22 -30.74
CA GLN A 2 1.76 -46.18 -30.46
C GLN A 2 1.26 -45.34 -29.29
N ASN A 3 1.94 -45.44 -28.18
CA ASN A 3 1.75 -44.61 -26.99
C ASN A 3 2.42 -43.27 -27.27
N GLN A 4 1.70 -42.27 -27.76
CA GLN A 4 2.17 -40.91 -27.83
C GLN A 4 2.10 -40.31 -26.42
N ALA A 5 3.26 -40.21 -25.74
CA ALA A 5 3.42 -39.49 -24.54
C ALA A 5 3.21 -37.99 -24.85
N ASN A 6 2.09 -37.42 -24.41
CA ASN A 6 1.84 -35.98 -24.41
C ASN A 6 2.84 -35.31 -23.47
N ILE A 7 3.99 -34.89 -23.99
CA ILE A 7 4.90 -34.00 -23.30
C ILE A 7 4.28 -32.60 -23.39
N SER A 8 3.57 -32.20 -22.36
CA SER A 8 3.11 -30.81 -22.21
C SER A 8 4.33 -29.90 -22.03
N VAL A 9 4.75 -29.28 -23.12
CA VAL A 9 5.77 -28.21 -23.07
C VAL A 9 5.18 -27.05 -22.29
N GLN A 10 5.52 -26.94 -21.00
CA GLN A 10 5.20 -25.78 -20.19
C GLN A 10 5.86 -24.56 -20.83
N SER A 11 5.08 -23.49 -21.02
CA SER A 11 5.63 -22.25 -21.62
C SER A 11 6.74 -21.70 -20.71
N PRO A 12 7.84 -21.16 -21.28
CA PRO A 12 8.97 -20.59 -20.49
C PRO A 12 8.54 -19.55 -19.46
N LYS A 13 7.48 -18.79 -19.74
CA LYS A 13 6.92 -17.78 -18.80
C LYS A 13 6.26 -18.42 -17.57
N GLN A 14 5.67 -19.59 -17.69
CA GLN A 14 5.09 -20.33 -16.55
C GLN A 14 6.21 -20.85 -15.64
N GLY A 15 7.34 -21.26 -16.18
CA GLY A 15 8.50 -21.71 -15.41
C GLY A 15 9.09 -20.62 -14.53
N ILE A 16 9.34 -19.41 -15.06
CA ILE A 16 9.93 -18.28 -14.32
C ILE A 16 8.99 -17.81 -13.20
N ARG A 17 7.69 -17.66 -13.48
CA ARG A 17 6.71 -17.27 -12.47
C ARG A 17 6.65 -18.31 -11.34
N ALA A 18 6.58 -19.58 -11.66
CA ALA A 18 6.54 -20.66 -10.67
C ALA A 18 7.81 -20.65 -9.78
N ALA A 19 8.98 -20.47 -10.39
CA ALA A 19 10.25 -20.37 -9.66
C ALA A 19 10.26 -19.16 -8.71
N MET A 20 9.78 -18.00 -9.14
CA MET A 20 9.64 -16.78 -8.32
C MET A 20 8.69 -17.00 -7.13
N LEU A 21 7.51 -17.59 -7.37
CA LEU A 21 6.54 -17.84 -6.30
C LEU A 21 7.10 -18.84 -5.27
N SER A 22 7.75 -19.91 -5.73
CA SER A 22 8.44 -20.88 -4.86
C SER A 22 9.58 -20.22 -4.05
N TYR A 23 10.30 -19.26 -4.62
CA TYR A 23 11.31 -18.51 -3.89
C TYR A 23 10.70 -17.62 -2.80
N PHE A 24 9.58 -16.94 -3.10
CA PHE A 24 8.86 -16.13 -2.12
C PHE A 24 8.37 -16.95 -0.92
N GLU A 25 7.86 -18.15 -1.17
CA GLU A 25 7.41 -19.05 -0.11
C GLU A 25 8.57 -19.54 0.77
N ARG A 26 9.73 -19.82 0.19
CA ARG A 26 10.91 -20.31 0.93
C ARG A 26 11.65 -19.21 1.66
N HIS A 27 11.65 -17.98 1.13
CA HIS A 27 12.43 -16.85 1.65
C HIS A 27 11.58 -15.58 1.80
N PRO A 28 10.47 -15.62 2.57
CA PRO A 28 9.48 -14.54 2.56
C PRO A 28 10.05 -13.18 3.03
N VAL A 29 10.86 -13.16 4.09
CA VAL A 29 11.44 -11.91 4.59
C VAL A 29 12.46 -11.34 3.61
N LEU A 30 13.35 -12.18 3.09
CA LEU A 30 14.35 -11.76 2.10
C LEU A 30 13.66 -11.23 0.83
N SER A 31 12.62 -11.90 0.37
CA SER A 31 11.82 -11.47 -0.79
C SER A 31 11.16 -10.11 -0.56
N ALA A 32 10.58 -9.88 0.62
CA ALA A 32 10.00 -8.59 0.98
C ALA A 32 11.06 -7.47 1.00
N VAL A 33 12.24 -7.76 1.54
CA VAL A 33 13.39 -6.81 1.53
C VAL A 33 13.87 -6.55 0.10
N ILE A 34 13.94 -7.56 -0.76
CA ILE A 34 14.31 -7.38 -2.17
C ILE A 34 13.29 -6.48 -2.88
N VAL A 35 11.98 -6.71 -2.70
CA VAL A 35 10.94 -5.85 -3.26
C VAL A 35 11.13 -4.40 -2.83
N PHE A 36 11.39 -4.17 -1.54
CA PHE A 36 11.66 -2.84 -1.00
C PHE A 36 12.94 -2.21 -1.59
N LEU A 37 14.04 -2.97 -1.66
CA LEU A 37 15.31 -2.48 -2.22
C LEU A 37 15.23 -2.20 -3.73
N VAL A 38 14.37 -2.87 -4.46
CA VAL A 38 14.09 -2.57 -5.88
C VAL A 38 13.17 -1.35 -6.00
N TYR A 39 12.22 -1.19 -5.10
CA TYR A 39 11.31 -0.05 -5.11
C TYR A 39 12.04 1.29 -4.96
N LEU A 40 12.96 1.43 -4.01
CA LEU A 40 13.63 2.68 -3.70
C LEU A 40 14.34 3.31 -4.91
N PRO A 41 15.29 2.61 -5.59
CA PRO A 41 15.95 3.18 -6.76
C PRO A 41 14.96 3.38 -7.92
N THR A 42 13.97 2.52 -8.08
CA THR A 42 12.96 2.68 -9.13
C THR A 42 12.17 3.96 -8.93
N ALA A 43 11.66 4.23 -7.73
CA ALA A 43 10.96 5.47 -7.42
C ALA A 43 11.84 6.71 -7.60
N THR A 44 13.11 6.63 -7.17
CA THR A 44 14.09 7.70 -7.37
C THR A 44 14.34 7.97 -8.85
N LEU A 45 14.54 6.94 -9.64
CA LEU A 45 14.75 7.07 -11.10
C LEU A 45 13.52 7.68 -11.80
N PHE A 46 12.31 7.27 -11.44
CA PHE A 46 11.09 7.88 -11.99
C PHE A 46 10.98 9.36 -11.61
N GLY A 47 11.30 9.73 -10.37
CA GLY A 47 11.31 11.12 -9.93
C GLY A 47 12.32 11.96 -10.69
N LEU A 48 13.55 11.48 -10.84
CA LEU A 48 14.61 12.16 -11.59
C LEU A 48 14.28 12.26 -13.09
N ALA A 49 13.80 11.18 -13.71
CA ALA A 49 13.42 11.16 -15.12
C ALA A 49 12.24 12.11 -15.39
N ALA A 50 11.21 12.09 -14.55
CA ALA A 50 10.07 12.99 -14.67
C ALA A 50 10.50 14.47 -14.58
N LYS A 51 11.38 14.79 -13.62
CA LYS A 51 11.94 16.14 -13.48
C LYS A 51 12.79 16.57 -14.66
N ALA A 52 13.58 15.65 -15.24
CA ALA A 52 14.45 15.96 -16.38
C ALA A 52 13.67 16.10 -17.70
N ILE A 53 12.65 15.25 -17.92
CA ILE A 53 11.91 15.17 -19.18
C ILE A 53 10.72 16.13 -19.22
N PHE A 54 10.05 16.30 -18.08
CA PHE A 54 8.79 17.05 -17.95
C PHE A 54 8.86 18.14 -16.86
N PRO A 55 9.89 19.01 -16.84
CA PRO A 55 10.07 19.98 -15.74
C PRO A 55 8.92 20.97 -15.61
N GLN A 56 8.18 21.22 -16.70
CA GLN A 56 7.02 22.14 -16.75
C GLN A 56 5.68 21.49 -16.35
N TYR A 57 5.63 20.15 -16.19
CA TYR A 57 4.40 19.42 -15.90
C TYR A 57 4.54 18.67 -14.57
N GLN A 58 4.21 19.23 -13.47
CA GLN A 58 4.09 18.52 -12.17
C GLN A 58 4.89 17.18 -12.08
N PRO A 59 6.25 17.20 -12.04
CA PRO A 59 7.08 16.00 -12.19
C PRO A 59 6.74 14.91 -11.18
N ASP A 60 6.40 15.29 -9.94
CA ASP A 60 6.04 14.33 -8.88
C ASP A 60 4.79 13.52 -9.25
N PHE A 61 3.81 14.15 -9.91
CA PHE A 61 2.61 13.48 -10.36
C PHE A 61 2.90 12.50 -11.51
N ILE A 62 3.78 12.87 -12.43
CA ILE A 62 4.21 11.99 -13.53
C ILE A 62 4.97 10.79 -12.97
N ALA A 63 5.86 11.01 -12.00
CA ALA A 63 6.57 9.93 -11.33
C ALA A 63 5.60 8.98 -10.61
N LEU A 64 4.58 9.52 -9.96
CA LEU A 64 3.53 8.75 -9.28
C LEU A 64 2.72 7.88 -10.27
N ILE A 65 2.35 8.40 -11.43
CA ILE A 65 1.71 7.61 -12.50
C ILE A 65 2.64 6.47 -12.93
N GLY A 66 3.90 6.76 -13.19
CA GLY A 66 4.90 5.76 -13.59
C GLY A 66 5.04 4.65 -12.55
N MET A 67 5.13 4.99 -11.27
CA MET A 67 5.21 4.02 -10.19
C MET A 67 3.92 3.22 -10.01
N SER A 68 2.76 3.84 -10.22
CA SER A 68 1.47 3.12 -10.22
C SER A 68 1.40 2.07 -11.34
N VAL A 69 1.92 2.41 -12.52
CA VAL A 69 2.04 1.46 -13.63
C VAL A 69 3.00 0.32 -13.28
N VAL A 70 4.14 0.60 -12.62
CA VAL A 70 5.07 -0.45 -12.17
C VAL A 70 4.37 -1.42 -11.21
N VAL A 71 3.61 -0.93 -10.22
CA VAL A 71 2.87 -1.79 -9.28
C VAL A 71 1.81 -2.63 -10.02
N ALA A 72 1.08 -2.03 -10.96
CA ALA A 72 0.12 -2.74 -11.79
C ALA A 72 0.78 -3.84 -12.63
N LEU A 73 1.95 -3.58 -13.21
CA LEU A 73 2.73 -4.57 -13.95
C LEU A 73 3.22 -5.71 -13.04
N VAL A 74 3.73 -5.40 -11.85
CA VAL A 74 4.13 -6.42 -10.86
C VAL A 74 2.96 -7.33 -10.52
N LEU A 75 1.80 -6.76 -10.19
CA LEU A 75 0.59 -7.51 -9.90
C LEU A 75 0.14 -8.40 -11.08
N SER A 76 0.26 -7.87 -12.30
CA SER A 76 -0.10 -8.61 -13.53
C SER A 76 0.85 -9.75 -13.81
N VAL A 77 2.17 -9.54 -13.68
CA VAL A 77 3.21 -10.58 -13.88
C VAL A 77 3.06 -11.68 -12.84
N LEU A 78 2.81 -11.33 -11.60
CA LEU A 78 2.56 -12.28 -10.50
C LEU A 78 1.17 -12.95 -10.63
N GLY A 79 0.24 -12.38 -11.38
CA GLY A 79 -1.14 -12.80 -11.44
C GLY A 79 -1.87 -12.63 -10.10
N TRP A 80 -1.49 -11.63 -9.30
CA TRP A 80 -1.91 -11.47 -7.91
C TRP A 80 -3.00 -10.42 -7.68
N TRP A 81 -3.69 -9.97 -8.70
CA TRP A 81 -4.76 -8.98 -8.54
C TRP A 81 -5.78 -9.39 -7.45
N LYS A 82 -6.29 -10.62 -7.53
CA LYS A 82 -7.24 -11.15 -6.56
C LYS A 82 -6.57 -11.42 -5.20
N GLU A 83 -5.43 -12.05 -5.18
CA GLU A 83 -4.66 -12.40 -3.97
C GLU A 83 -4.17 -11.15 -3.24
N ALA A 84 -3.82 -10.09 -3.95
CA ALA A 84 -3.48 -8.78 -3.39
C ALA A 84 -4.71 -8.04 -2.84
N GLY A 85 -5.91 -8.53 -3.11
CA GLY A 85 -7.16 -7.98 -2.59
C GLY A 85 -7.83 -6.95 -3.48
N PHE A 86 -7.52 -6.88 -4.77
CA PHE A 86 -8.25 -6.07 -5.75
C PHE A 86 -9.60 -6.72 -6.10
N ASN A 87 -10.38 -7.02 -5.08
CA ASN A 87 -11.73 -7.57 -5.12
C ASN A 87 -12.64 -6.78 -4.18
N LEU A 88 -13.92 -6.94 -4.32
CA LEU A 88 -14.87 -6.38 -3.36
C LEU A 88 -14.68 -7.02 -1.98
N PRO A 89 -15.00 -6.31 -0.89
CA PRO A 89 -14.91 -6.87 0.45
C PRO A 89 -15.76 -8.14 0.55
N THR A 90 -15.16 -9.22 1.03
CA THR A 90 -15.89 -10.48 1.28
C THR A 90 -16.55 -10.47 2.66
N GLU A 91 -15.98 -9.71 3.61
CA GLU A 91 -16.42 -9.62 5.00
C GLU A 91 -17.03 -8.22 5.28
N TRP A 92 -18.18 -7.93 4.67
CA TRP A 92 -18.87 -6.65 4.83
C TRP A 92 -19.27 -6.33 6.27
N ARG A 93 -19.62 -7.34 7.05
CA ARG A 93 -20.00 -7.14 8.46
C ARG A 93 -18.83 -6.58 9.27
N ASP A 94 -17.66 -7.16 9.13
CA ASP A 94 -16.43 -6.73 9.79
C ASP A 94 -15.94 -5.38 9.20
N SER A 95 -16.11 -5.18 7.90
CA SER A 95 -15.75 -3.94 7.22
C SER A 95 -16.48 -2.72 7.77
N ARG A 96 -17.78 -2.86 8.12
CA ARG A 96 -18.57 -1.74 8.68
C ARG A 96 -18.03 -1.27 10.03
N LEU A 97 -17.57 -2.19 10.87
CA LEU A 97 -16.99 -1.85 12.18
C LEU A 97 -15.73 -1.02 12.05
N VAL A 98 -15.03 -1.14 10.92
CA VAL A 98 -13.78 -0.44 10.65
C VAL A 98 -14.03 0.86 9.87
N ILE A 99 -14.79 0.78 8.79
CA ILE A 99 -14.97 1.89 7.85
C ILE A 99 -15.69 3.05 8.52
N ILE A 100 -16.77 2.79 9.25
CA ILE A 100 -17.61 3.86 9.84
C ILE A 100 -16.83 4.72 10.82
N PRO A 101 -16.15 4.18 11.86
CA PRO A 101 -15.35 5.00 12.77
C PRO A 101 -14.25 5.78 12.05
N PHE A 102 -13.62 5.16 11.04
CA PHE A 102 -12.55 5.83 10.30
C PHE A 102 -13.04 6.94 9.39
N LEU A 103 -14.14 6.74 8.68
CA LEU A 103 -14.76 7.82 7.90
C LEU A 103 -15.12 9.02 8.79
N VAL A 104 -15.57 8.76 10.02
CA VAL A 104 -15.82 9.82 10.99
C VAL A 104 -14.51 10.52 11.36
N VAL A 105 -13.48 9.80 11.77
CA VAL A 105 -12.18 10.37 12.16
C VAL A 105 -11.52 11.13 11.02
N LEU A 106 -11.60 10.63 9.79
CA LEU A 106 -11.05 11.29 8.61
C LEU A 106 -11.91 12.46 8.12
N GLY A 107 -13.23 12.43 8.35
CA GLY A 107 -14.16 13.49 7.96
C GLY A 107 -14.20 14.68 8.92
N LEU A 108 -14.01 14.46 10.22
CA LEU A 108 -14.05 15.51 11.24
C LEU A 108 -13.15 16.73 10.95
N PRO A 109 -11.92 16.60 10.44
CA PRO A 109 -11.08 17.73 10.12
C PRO A 109 -11.68 18.71 9.10
N PHE A 110 -12.54 18.21 8.20
CA PHE A 110 -13.21 19.03 7.19
C PHE A 110 -14.24 19.99 7.80
N LEU A 111 -14.78 19.69 8.99
CA LEU A 111 -15.66 20.59 9.72
C LEU A 111 -14.97 21.89 10.17
N ARG A 112 -13.64 21.89 10.26
CA ARG A 112 -12.84 23.09 10.54
C ARG A 112 -12.64 23.98 9.30
N GLY A 113 -13.21 23.59 8.19
CA GLY A 113 -13.08 24.22 6.88
C GLY A 113 -11.93 23.66 6.06
N ILE A 114 -12.01 23.97 4.79
CA ILE A 114 -11.04 23.59 3.77
C ILE A 114 -10.18 24.79 3.38
N LYS A 115 -8.96 24.52 2.93
CA LYS A 115 -8.14 25.57 2.31
C LYS A 115 -8.81 26.01 1.03
N ALA A 116 -8.92 27.32 0.87
CA ALA A 116 -9.51 27.92 -0.34
C ALA A 116 -8.61 27.60 -1.54
N ASN A 117 -9.00 26.64 -2.35
CA ASN A 117 -8.33 26.24 -3.58
C ASN A 117 -9.38 26.18 -4.69
N ASP A 118 -8.93 26.35 -5.93
CA ASP A 118 -9.78 26.15 -7.09
C ASP A 118 -10.14 24.67 -7.29
N ALA A 119 -11.17 24.41 -8.09
CA ALA A 119 -11.65 23.06 -8.36
C ALA A 119 -10.59 22.20 -9.06
N GLY A 120 -9.71 22.79 -9.88
CA GLY A 120 -8.64 22.07 -10.56
C GLY A 120 -7.61 21.52 -9.56
N THR A 121 -7.23 22.32 -8.56
CA THR A 121 -6.35 21.89 -7.48
C THR A 121 -7.00 20.75 -6.67
N LEU A 122 -8.29 20.82 -6.36
CA LEU A 122 -8.97 19.73 -5.65
C LEU A 122 -8.96 18.44 -6.46
N VAL A 123 -9.32 18.47 -7.73
CA VAL A 123 -9.29 17.31 -8.62
C VAL A 123 -7.88 16.71 -8.69
N TYR A 124 -6.87 17.56 -8.85
CA TYR A 124 -5.46 17.15 -8.87
C TYR A 124 -5.08 16.40 -7.58
N LEU A 125 -5.43 16.94 -6.40
CA LEU A 125 -5.14 16.31 -5.12
C LEU A 125 -5.89 14.98 -4.94
N VAL A 126 -7.16 14.92 -5.29
CA VAL A 126 -7.96 13.69 -5.19
C VAL A 126 -7.38 12.60 -6.06
N ILE A 127 -7.07 12.89 -7.33
CA ILE A 127 -6.44 11.90 -8.23
C ILE A 127 -5.05 11.52 -7.72
N GLY A 128 -4.23 12.49 -7.29
CA GLY A 128 -2.90 12.25 -6.76
C GLY A 128 -2.93 11.30 -5.56
N TYR A 129 -3.78 11.57 -4.57
CA TYR A 129 -3.86 10.72 -3.38
C TYR A 129 -4.54 9.37 -3.64
N ALA A 130 -5.45 9.28 -4.61
CA ALA A 130 -5.97 7.99 -5.07
C ALA A 130 -4.87 7.13 -5.70
N LEU A 131 -4.00 7.73 -6.52
CA LEU A 131 -2.84 7.06 -7.12
C LEU A 131 -1.79 6.69 -6.04
N THR A 132 -1.52 7.59 -5.08
CA THR A 132 -0.62 7.31 -3.94
C THR A 132 -1.13 6.11 -3.15
N GLY A 133 -2.40 6.13 -2.75
CA GLY A 133 -3.00 5.00 -2.06
C GLY A 133 -2.95 3.71 -2.88
N PHE A 134 -3.26 3.76 -4.18
CA PHE A 134 -3.14 2.58 -5.05
C PHE A 134 -1.70 2.05 -5.10
N MET A 135 -0.72 2.91 -5.35
CA MET A 135 0.68 2.54 -5.51
C MET A 135 1.24 1.98 -4.19
N GLU A 136 1.07 2.70 -3.09
CA GLU A 136 1.65 2.32 -1.80
C GLU A 136 0.93 1.13 -1.16
N GLU A 137 -0.40 1.12 -1.15
CA GLU A 137 -1.14 -0.01 -0.61
C GLU A 137 -1.04 -1.24 -1.51
N GLY A 138 -1.09 -1.07 -2.82
CA GLY A 138 -0.89 -2.15 -3.79
C GLY A 138 0.47 -2.84 -3.60
N LEU A 139 1.53 -2.07 -3.37
CA LEU A 139 2.86 -2.62 -3.09
C LEU A 139 2.93 -3.24 -1.70
N MET A 140 2.57 -2.50 -0.65
CA MET A 140 2.82 -2.93 0.74
C MET A 140 1.78 -3.93 1.25
N ARG A 141 0.49 -3.72 0.99
CA ARG A 141 -0.59 -4.60 1.46
C ARG A 141 -1.03 -5.61 0.41
N GLY A 142 -0.77 -5.32 -0.87
CA GLY A 142 -0.99 -6.24 -1.97
C GLY A 142 0.16 -7.23 -2.13
N VAL A 143 1.38 -6.74 -2.37
CA VAL A 143 2.55 -7.60 -2.68
C VAL A 143 3.31 -8.02 -1.42
N VAL A 144 3.85 -7.05 -0.66
CA VAL A 144 4.75 -7.33 0.48
C VAL A 144 4.06 -8.14 1.58
N LEU A 145 2.86 -7.73 1.99
CA LEU A 145 2.10 -8.46 3.02
C LEU A 145 1.74 -9.89 2.57
N ARG A 146 1.47 -10.08 1.28
CA ARG A 146 1.22 -11.41 0.68
C ARG A 146 2.47 -12.28 0.68
N VAL A 147 3.62 -11.73 0.30
CA VAL A 147 4.93 -12.41 0.35
C VAL A 147 5.25 -12.86 1.77
N LEU A 148 4.96 -12.03 2.76
CA LEU A 148 5.23 -12.31 4.17
C LEU A 148 4.22 -13.28 4.83
N LYS A 149 3.11 -13.63 4.16
CA LYS A 149 2.07 -14.51 4.73
C LYS A 149 2.60 -15.78 5.44
N PRO A 150 3.64 -16.49 4.91
CA PRO A 150 4.16 -17.72 5.54
C PRO A 150 4.70 -17.55 6.96
N ILE A 151 5.15 -16.35 7.36
CA ILE A 151 5.71 -16.11 8.70
C ILE A 151 4.66 -15.76 9.77
N GLY A 152 3.39 -15.83 9.42
CA GLY A 152 2.25 -15.56 10.31
C GLY A 152 1.84 -14.09 10.38
N THR A 153 0.60 -13.84 10.79
CA THR A 153 -0.07 -12.54 10.69
C THR A 153 0.70 -11.41 11.38
N THR A 154 1.06 -11.57 12.65
CA THR A 154 1.69 -10.50 13.43
C THR A 154 3.03 -10.08 12.83
N ARG A 155 3.89 -11.05 12.50
CA ARG A 155 5.21 -10.76 11.90
C ARG A 155 5.06 -10.12 10.53
N SER A 156 4.12 -10.58 9.71
CA SER A 156 3.85 -10.02 8.39
C SER A 156 3.40 -8.56 8.48
N VAL A 157 2.48 -8.24 9.39
CA VAL A 157 2.01 -6.88 9.63
C VAL A 157 3.15 -5.98 10.10
N VAL A 158 3.93 -6.41 11.09
CA VAL A 158 5.03 -5.59 11.63
C VAL A 158 6.11 -5.34 10.57
N ILE A 159 6.55 -6.37 9.85
CA ILE A 159 7.61 -6.22 8.84
C ILE A 159 7.11 -5.40 7.65
N SER A 160 5.90 -5.64 7.14
CA SER A 160 5.33 -4.84 6.05
C SER A 160 5.21 -3.36 6.45
N SER A 161 4.78 -3.09 7.70
CA SER A 161 4.66 -1.72 8.20
C SER A 161 6.02 -1.05 8.41
N LEU A 162 7.03 -1.80 8.87
CA LEU A 162 8.39 -1.31 8.99
C LEU A 162 8.96 -0.91 7.62
N LEU A 163 8.81 -1.77 6.62
CA LEU A 163 9.24 -1.48 5.25
C LEU A 163 8.47 -0.28 4.69
N PHE A 164 7.19 -0.13 5.02
CA PHE A 164 6.39 1.03 4.64
C PHE A 164 6.92 2.33 5.27
N GLY A 165 7.28 2.33 6.54
CA GLY A 165 7.95 3.46 7.16
C GLY A 165 9.28 3.78 6.47
N LEU A 166 10.11 2.75 6.24
CA LEU A 166 11.43 2.89 5.62
C LEU A 166 11.38 3.38 4.17
N MET A 167 10.29 3.12 3.40
CA MET A 167 10.22 3.61 2.02
C MET A 167 10.24 5.15 1.92
N HIS A 168 9.93 5.86 2.99
CA HIS A 168 10.00 7.31 3.05
C HIS A 168 11.43 7.86 3.23
N ILE A 169 12.45 6.99 3.43
CA ILE A 169 13.85 7.42 3.61
C ILE A 169 14.37 8.20 2.39
N GLY A 170 13.87 7.93 1.19
CA GLY A 170 14.18 8.69 -0.01
C GLY A 170 13.87 10.19 0.10
N ASN A 171 12.95 10.59 0.97
CA ASN A 171 12.59 11.97 1.21
C ASN A 171 13.74 12.78 1.86
N LEU A 172 14.77 12.11 2.42
CA LEU A 172 15.98 12.77 2.92
C LEU A 172 16.74 13.55 1.84
N LEU A 173 16.53 13.20 0.57
CA LEU A 173 17.17 13.90 -0.55
C LEU A 173 16.68 15.36 -0.73
N TYR A 174 15.49 15.70 -0.18
CA TYR A 174 14.86 17.01 -0.44
C TYR A 174 14.04 17.57 0.73
N ARG A 175 13.97 16.88 1.88
CA ARG A 175 13.26 17.33 3.08
C ARG A 175 14.15 17.33 4.31
N ASN A 176 13.75 18.13 5.30
CA ASN A 176 14.42 18.17 6.59
C ASN A 176 14.43 16.77 7.25
N PRO A 177 15.59 16.26 7.72
CA PRO A 177 15.71 14.92 8.30
C PRO A 177 14.75 14.66 9.46
N PHE A 178 14.51 15.61 10.35
CA PHE A 178 13.57 15.43 11.46
C PHE A 178 12.13 15.20 10.99
N ILE A 179 11.73 15.89 9.92
CA ILE A 179 10.40 15.68 9.30
C ILE A 179 10.33 14.29 8.67
N VAL A 180 11.40 13.86 8.01
CA VAL A 180 11.44 12.54 7.38
C VAL A 180 11.40 11.42 8.42
N PHE A 181 12.15 11.53 9.51
CA PHE A 181 12.08 10.55 10.59
C PHE A 181 10.69 10.50 11.25
N ALA A 182 10.07 11.66 11.49
CA ALA A 182 8.69 11.69 11.96
C ALA A 182 7.72 11.03 10.99
N GLN A 183 7.87 11.29 9.69
CA GLN A 183 7.09 10.65 8.63
C GLN A 183 7.30 9.13 8.59
N MET A 184 8.53 8.65 8.73
CA MET A 184 8.83 7.22 8.78
C MET A 184 8.14 6.52 9.96
N ILE A 185 8.15 7.15 11.14
CA ILE A 185 7.46 6.63 12.32
C ILE A 185 5.94 6.66 12.10
N GLY A 186 5.39 7.77 11.62
CA GLY A 186 3.97 7.91 11.31
C GLY A 186 3.50 6.86 10.29
N ALA A 187 4.25 6.68 9.20
CA ALA A 187 3.96 5.67 8.18
C ALA A 187 4.05 4.23 8.73
N PHE A 188 5.01 3.92 9.60
CA PHE A 188 5.05 2.62 10.29
C PHE A 188 3.78 2.39 11.12
N VAL A 189 3.38 3.37 11.92
CA VAL A 189 2.17 3.32 12.78
C VAL A 189 0.90 3.18 11.92
N HIS A 190 0.79 4.01 10.87
CA HIS A 190 -0.29 3.95 9.88
C HIS A 190 -0.34 2.56 9.21
N GLY A 191 0.83 2.04 8.88
CA GLY A 191 1.03 0.74 8.26
C GLY A 191 0.41 -0.42 9.02
N ILE A 192 0.53 -0.43 10.34
CA ILE A 192 -0.08 -1.46 11.20
C ILE A 192 -1.60 -1.45 11.05
N GLY A 193 -2.21 -0.27 11.11
CA GLY A 193 -3.65 -0.12 10.99
C GLY A 193 -4.18 -0.53 9.63
N LEU A 194 -3.57 -0.03 8.54
CA LEU A 194 -3.99 -0.37 7.17
C LEU A 194 -3.79 -1.85 6.85
N SER A 195 -2.72 -2.49 7.37
CA SER A 195 -2.50 -3.92 7.22
C SER A 195 -3.59 -4.74 7.94
N ALA A 196 -3.98 -4.32 9.14
CA ALA A 196 -5.08 -4.96 9.88
C ALA A 196 -6.41 -4.86 9.12
N ILE A 197 -6.71 -3.68 8.58
CA ILE A 197 -7.91 -3.45 7.77
C ILE A 197 -7.89 -4.32 6.52
N ARG A 198 -6.75 -4.36 5.80
CA ARG A 198 -6.58 -5.22 4.61
C ARG A 198 -6.90 -6.69 4.92
N LEU A 199 -6.40 -7.20 6.04
CA LEU A 199 -6.61 -8.59 6.44
C LEU A 199 -8.06 -8.85 6.85
N ARG A 200 -8.67 -7.94 7.61
CA ARG A 200 -10.05 -8.09 8.11
C ARG A 200 -11.12 -7.92 7.05
N THR A 201 -10.90 -7.04 6.09
CA THR A 201 -11.89 -6.75 5.02
C THR A 201 -11.66 -7.59 3.77
N ASN A 202 -10.52 -8.26 3.70
CA ASN A 202 -10.05 -9.01 2.53
C ASN A 202 -10.12 -8.21 1.22
N THR A 203 -10.00 -6.89 1.31
CA THR A 203 -9.92 -6.01 0.14
C THR A 203 -8.83 -4.96 0.31
N ILE A 204 -8.20 -4.56 -0.80
CA ILE A 204 -7.23 -3.48 -0.84
C ILE A 204 -7.89 -2.10 -0.95
N TRP A 205 -9.13 -2.06 -1.49
CA TRP A 205 -9.79 -0.79 -1.77
C TRP A 205 -10.08 0.04 -0.52
N VAL A 206 -10.37 -0.63 0.61
CA VAL A 206 -10.59 0.08 1.88
C VAL A 206 -9.32 0.77 2.35
N PRO A 207 -8.15 0.10 2.48
CA PRO A 207 -6.88 0.78 2.75
C PRO A 207 -6.54 1.89 1.76
N VAL A 208 -6.70 1.67 0.45
CA VAL A 208 -6.45 2.69 -0.60
C VAL A 208 -7.27 3.96 -0.37
N ILE A 209 -8.57 3.80 -0.12
CA ILE A 209 -9.47 4.94 0.11
C ILE A 209 -9.13 5.65 1.43
N LEU A 210 -8.93 4.91 2.51
CA LEU A 210 -8.63 5.48 3.83
C LEU A 210 -7.29 6.22 3.82
N HIS A 211 -6.28 5.67 3.14
CA HIS A 211 -4.97 6.32 2.97
C HIS A 211 -5.12 7.63 2.18
N GLY A 212 -5.75 7.58 1.01
CA GLY A 212 -5.96 8.78 0.20
C GLY A 212 -6.77 9.87 0.91
N LEU A 213 -7.79 9.51 1.69
CA LEU A 213 -8.56 10.45 2.51
C LEU A 213 -7.75 11.03 3.66
N HIS A 214 -6.88 10.24 4.29
CA HIS A 214 -5.94 10.72 5.30
C HIS A 214 -5.02 11.81 4.74
N ASP A 215 -4.36 11.53 3.63
CA ASP A 215 -3.46 12.48 2.97
C ASP A 215 -4.19 13.74 2.52
N LEU A 216 -5.40 13.57 1.96
CA LEU A 216 -6.24 14.69 1.57
C LEU A 216 -6.61 15.56 2.78
N ALA A 217 -6.98 14.95 3.91
CA ALA A 217 -7.30 15.68 5.14
C ALA A 217 -6.11 16.48 5.66
N LEU A 218 -4.91 15.90 5.67
CA LEU A 218 -3.67 16.59 6.07
C LEU A 218 -3.34 17.79 5.18
N LYS A 219 -3.57 17.65 3.89
CA LYS A 219 -3.20 18.68 2.91
C LYS A 219 -4.26 19.75 2.75
N TYR A 220 -5.54 19.38 2.77
CA TYR A 220 -6.63 20.23 2.29
C TYR A 220 -7.47 20.87 3.39
N THR A 221 -7.41 20.37 4.63
CA THR A 221 -8.14 20.98 5.75
C THR A 221 -7.37 22.09 6.43
N ASN A 222 -8.08 22.99 7.13
CA ASN A 222 -7.47 24.04 7.97
C ASN A 222 -6.98 23.52 9.33
N PHE A 223 -6.91 22.20 9.51
CA PHE A 223 -6.37 21.59 10.71
C PHE A 223 -4.83 21.55 10.65
N PRO A 224 -4.10 21.77 11.77
CA PRO A 224 -2.67 21.60 11.80
C PRO A 224 -2.26 20.17 11.43
N ALA A 225 -1.44 20.00 10.38
CA ALA A 225 -1.16 18.68 9.81
C ALA A 225 -0.50 17.71 10.79
N ILE A 226 0.53 18.15 11.56
CA ILE A 226 1.26 17.26 12.47
C ILE A 226 0.38 16.69 13.58
N PRO A 227 -0.37 17.50 14.37
CA PRO A 227 -1.29 16.94 15.37
C PRO A 227 -2.36 16.04 14.75
N LEU A 228 -2.87 16.40 13.58
CA LEU A 228 -3.89 15.60 12.87
C LEU A 228 -3.32 14.25 12.48
N ASP A 229 -2.15 14.22 11.87
CA ASP A 229 -1.44 12.98 11.48
C ASP A 229 -1.25 12.08 12.70
N VAL A 230 -0.62 12.58 13.76
CA VAL A 230 -0.37 11.81 14.99
C VAL A 230 -1.65 11.20 15.56
N VAL A 231 -2.73 11.96 15.63
CA VAL A 231 -4.02 11.45 16.14
C VAL A 231 -4.59 10.39 15.23
N GLN A 232 -4.66 10.64 13.94
CA GLN A 232 -5.28 9.73 12.98
C GLN A 232 -4.51 8.41 12.88
N VAL A 233 -3.18 8.43 12.72
CA VAL A 233 -2.39 7.20 12.59
C VAL A 233 -2.36 6.41 13.90
N THR A 234 -2.34 7.08 15.07
CA THR A 234 -2.40 6.41 16.37
C THR A 234 -3.74 5.72 16.60
N LEU A 235 -4.85 6.39 16.32
CA LEU A 235 -6.19 5.79 16.41
C LEU A 235 -6.32 4.60 15.45
N LEU A 236 -5.80 4.73 14.23
CA LEU A 236 -5.81 3.64 13.25
C LEU A 236 -5.00 2.44 13.72
N MET A 237 -3.82 2.68 14.30
CA MET A 237 -2.99 1.61 14.86
C MET A 237 -3.70 0.90 16.02
N ILE A 238 -4.20 1.65 17.00
CA ILE A 238 -4.88 1.07 18.17
C ILE A 238 -6.07 0.22 17.71
N TYR A 239 -6.86 0.76 16.80
CA TYR A 239 -8.01 0.06 16.26
C TYR A 239 -7.60 -1.15 15.41
N GLY A 240 -6.54 -1.04 14.64
CA GLY A 240 -5.97 -2.15 13.87
C GLY A 240 -5.49 -3.30 14.78
N ILE A 241 -4.80 -2.98 15.88
CA ILE A 241 -4.41 -3.98 16.89
C ILE A 241 -5.64 -4.66 17.49
N TYR A 242 -6.68 -3.89 17.83
CA TYR A 242 -7.95 -4.43 18.31
C TYR A 242 -8.57 -5.40 17.30
N LEU A 243 -8.62 -5.04 16.03
CA LEU A 243 -9.18 -5.88 14.97
C LEU A 243 -8.43 -7.21 14.78
N LEU A 244 -7.12 -7.22 15.01
CA LEU A 244 -6.30 -8.43 14.89
C LEU A 244 -6.26 -9.26 16.17
N ARG A 245 -6.73 -8.72 17.30
CA ARG A 245 -6.73 -9.42 18.58
C ARG A 245 -7.65 -10.64 18.53
N GLY A 246 -7.07 -11.83 18.65
CA GLY A 246 -7.80 -13.09 18.57
C GLY A 246 -8.29 -13.49 17.17
N TRP A 247 -8.01 -12.68 16.15
CA TRP A 247 -8.37 -13.01 14.78
C TRP A 247 -7.39 -14.04 14.19
N LYS A 248 -7.93 -15.05 13.58
CA LYS A 248 -7.18 -16.05 12.79
C LYS A 248 -7.54 -15.86 11.32
N ALA A 249 -6.52 -15.84 10.46
CA ALA A 249 -6.77 -15.82 9.02
C ALA A 249 -7.60 -17.05 8.62
N PRO A 250 -8.61 -16.89 7.72
CA PRO A 250 -9.34 -18.04 7.19
C PRO A 250 -8.36 -19.06 6.59
N GLU A 251 -8.56 -20.33 6.92
CA GLU A 251 -7.83 -21.41 6.27
C GLU A 251 -8.20 -21.40 4.80
N VAL A 252 -7.18 -21.41 3.93
CA VAL A 252 -7.42 -21.56 2.50
C VAL A 252 -7.76 -23.01 2.28
N THR A 253 -9.06 -23.35 2.24
CA THR A 253 -9.48 -24.62 1.69
C THR A 253 -8.99 -24.69 0.25
N ALA A 254 -8.05 -25.60 0.00
CA ALA A 254 -7.61 -25.91 -1.36
C ALA A 254 -8.84 -26.34 -2.15
N ALA A 255 -9.21 -25.54 -3.16
CA ALA A 255 -10.22 -25.87 -4.16
C ALA A 255 -9.56 -26.52 -5.36
#